data_175ffbf6c096a019cc44f69384ec2f55
#
_entry.id   175ffbf6c096a019cc44f69384ec2f55
#
_cell.length_a   1.000
_cell.length_b   1.000
_cell.length_c   1.000
_cell.angle_alpha   90.00
_cell.angle_beta   90.00
_cell.angle_gamma   90.00
#
_symmetry.space_group_name_H-M   'P 1'
#
loop_
_entity.id
_entity.type
_entity.pdbx_description
1 polymer ?
#
loop_
_entity_poly.entity_id
_entity_poly.type
_entity_poly.pdbx_seq_one_letter_code
_entity_poly.pdbx_strand_id
1 'polypeptide(L)'
;MTISFETERLRVVEVSGQLALTERSFLLEQIPKILTPLVVNNLPPHFHGITSSELAGTWLDRMLSESRLLQVRIKTHELIGFLFAYVENESDVHIGYLLTEKYWGKGLASELLQSFIAEVVKFESWSKLIGGVEVSNVASANLLKKLGFVERSANESGVVFYEYTIPQPQS
;
A
#
# COMPACT_ATOMS: atom_id res chain seq x y z
N MET A 1 10.86 -6.48 -12.58
CA MET A 1 10.19 -7.69 -12.04
C MET A 1 8.96 -7.27 -11.25
N THR A 2 7.82 -7.89 -11.54
CA THR A 2 6.58 -7.56 -10.80
C THR A 2 6.55 -8.25 -9.44
N ILE A 3 5.96 -7.56 -8.46
CA ILE A 3 5.77 -8.11 -7.13
C ILE A 3 4.48 -8.92 -7.11
N SER A 4 4.58 -10.17 -6.69
CA SER A 4 3.44 -11.06 -6.57
C SER A 4 3.71 -12.05 -5.45
N PHE A 5 2.79 -12.17 -4.52
CA PHE A 5 2.93 -13.12 -3.41
C PHE A 5 1.58 -13.52 -2.84
N GLU A 6 1.57 -14.60 -2.09
CA GLU A 6 0.40 -15.07 -1.37
C GLU A 6 0.72 -15.24 0.10
N THR A 7 -0.29 -14.99 0.93
CA THR A 7 -0.26 -15.30 2.36
C THR A 7 -1.33 -16.34 2.66
N GLU A 8 -1.54 -16.66 3.92
CA GLU A 8 -2.60 -17.59 4.30
C GLU A 8 -3.99 -17.13 3.80
N ARG A 9 -4.28 -15.83 3.89
CA ARG A 9 -5.61 -15.30 3.56
C ARG A 9 -5.64 -14.36 2.36
N LEU A 10 -4.47 -13.95 1.84
CA LEU A 10 -4.40 -12.90 0.82
C LEU A 10 -3.63 -13.35 -0.42
N ARG A 11 -4.02 -12.75 -1.54
CA ARG A 11 -3.27 -12.80 -2.79
C ARG A 11 -2.97 -11.36 -3.20
N VAL A 12 -1.70 -11.06 -3.39
CA VAL A 12 -1.23 -9.70 -3.67
C VAL A 12 -0.46 -9.71 -4.99
N VAL A 13 -0.89 -8.87 -5.93
CA VAL A 13 -0.31 -8.83 -7.27
C VAL A 13 -0.14 -7.37 -7.70
N GLU A 14 1.04 -7.05 -8.19
CA GLU A 14 1.31 -5.71 -8.72
C GLU A 14 0.48 -5.45 -9.97
N VAL A 15 -0.13 -4.25 -10.03
CA VAL A 15 -0.91 -3.82 -11.18
C VAL A 15 0.05 -3.39 -12.28
N SER A 16 -0.02 -4.05 -13.43
CA SER A 16 0.83 -3.72 -14.57
C SER A 16 0.40 -2.40 -15.21
N GLY A 17 1.38 -1.62 -15.67
CA GLY A 17 1.10 -0.42 -16.47
C GLY A 17 0.46 -0.74 -17.82
N GLN A 18 0.49 -2.00 -18.24
CA GLN A 18 -0.11 -2.46 -19.50
C GLN A 18 -1.32 -3.35 -19.19
N LEU A 19 -2.32 -2.78 -18.53
CA LEU A 19 -3.54 -3.50 -18.17
C LEU A 19 -4.37 -3.86 -19.38
N ALA A 20 -4.90 -5.09 -19.40
CA ALA A 20 -5.94 -5.47 -20.33
C ALA A 20 -7.19 -4.63 -20.03
N LEU A 21 -7.99 -4.35 -21.08
CA LEU A 21 -9.19 -3.51 -20.92
C LEU A 21 -10.18 -4.09 -19.90
N THR A 22 -10.33 -5.40 -19.86
CA THR A 22 -11.22 -6.07 -18.90
C THR A 22 -10.77 -5.88 -17.46
N GLU A 23 -9.46 -5.97 -17.22
CA GLU A 23 -8.89 -5.74 -15.88
C GLU A 23 -9.03 -4.29 -15.46
N ARG A 24 -8.76 -3.36 -16.39
CA ARG A 24 -8.90 -1.93 -16.11
C ARG A 24 -10.37 -1.59 -15.80
N SER A 25 -11.31 -2.09 -16.58
CA SER A 25 -12.73 -1.87 -16.33
C SER A 25 -13.16 -2.38 -14.96
N PHE A 26 -12.67 -3.55 -14.56
CA PHE A 26 -12.94 -4.10 -13.24
C PHE A 26 -12.41 -3.18 -12.14
N LEU A 27 -11.16 -2.71 -12.27
CA LEU A 27 -10.57 -1.82 -11.28
C LEU A 27 -11.32 -0.50 -11.19
N LEU A 28 -11.69 0.09 -12.32
CA LEU A 28 -12.44 1.36 -12.32
C LEU A 28 -13.81 1.23 -11.66
N GLU A 29 -14.42 0.06 -11.73
CA GLU A 29 -15.68 -0.21 -11.05
C GLU A 29 -15.47 -0.39 -9.54
N GLN A 30 -14.40 -1.06 -9.13
CA GLN A 30 -14.15 -1.38 -7.73
C GLN A 30 -13.55 -0.22 -6.93
N ILE A 31 -12.69 0.59 -7.54
CA ILE A 31 -11.97 1.65 -6.84
C ILE A 31 -12.90 2.61 -6.07
N PRO A 32 -13.99 3.13 -6.65
CA PRO A 32 -14.88 4.00 -5.87
C PRO A 32 -15.52 3.31 -4.67
N LYS A 33 -15.73 2.01 -4.75
CA LYS A 33 -16.30 1.23 -3.65
C LYS A 33 -15.30 1.00 -2.52
N ILE A 34 -14.01 1.01 -2.85
CA ILE A 34 -12.92 0.76 -1.89
C ILE A 34 -12.46 2.07 -1.24
N LEU A 35 -12.29 3.14 -2.03
CA LEU A 35 -11.80 4.43 -1.54
C LEU A 35 -12.92 5.29 -0.95
N THR A 36 -13.60 4.75 0.05
CA THR A 36 -14.66 5.47 0.78
C THR A 36 -14.07 6.56 1.67
N PRO A 37 -14.85 7.56 2.09
CA PRO A 37 -14.33 8.63 2.96
C PRO A 37 -13.63 8.09 4.23
N LEU A 38 -14.17 7.06 4.84
CA LEU A 38 -13.58 6.49 6.06
C LEU A 38 -12.24 5.79 5.75
N VAL A 39 -12.18 5.04 4.65
CA VAL A 39 -10.96 4.32 4.25
C VAL A 39 -9.81 5.29 3.96
N VAL A 40 -10.10 6.40 3.28
CA VAL A 40 -9.07 7.35 2.87
C VAL A 40 -8.85 8.50 3.85
N ASN A 41 -9.50 8.47 5.00
CA ASN A 41 -9.49 9.56 5.98
C ASN A 41 -8.07 10.06 6.31
N ASN A 42 -7.11 9.17 6.46
CA ASN A 42 -5.73 9.51 6.81
C ASN A 42 -4.78 9.48 5.61
N LEU A 43 -5.30 9.46 4.40
CA LEU A 43 -4.50 9.40 3.18
C LEU A 43 -4.44 10.77 2.50
N PRO A 44 -3.43 10.98 1.60
CA PRO A 44 -3.28 12.26 0.90
C PRO A 44 -4.52 12.70 0.13
N PRO A 45 -4.63 14.00 -0.17
CA PRO A 45 -5.82 14.56 -0.84
C PRO A 45 -6.24 13.87 -2.14
N HIS A 46 -5.29 13.37 -2.92
CA HIS A 46 -5.63 12.74 -4.21
C HIS A 46 -6.33 11.39 -4.07
N PHE A 47 -6.41 10.84 -2.87
CA PHE A 47 -7.21 9.64 -2.59
C PHE A 47 -8.68 9.96 -2.29
N HIS A 48 -9.00 11.22 -2.06
CA HIS A 48 -10.33 11.63 -1.61
C HIS A 48 -11.23 11.96 -2.79
N GLY A 49 -12.54 11.77 -2.61
CA GLY A 49 -13.54 12.18 -3.60
C GLY A 49 -13.58 11.30 -4.84
N ILE A 50 -13.09 10.07 -4.79
CA ILE A 50 -13.10 9.16 -5.94
C ILE A 50 -14.45 8.45 -5.99
N THR A 51 -15.45 9.12 -6.57
CA THR A 51 -16.84 8.69 -6.54
C THR A 51 -17.38 8.17 -7.87
N SER A 52 -16.55 8.15 -8.91
CA SER A 52 -16.97 7.70 -10.23
C SER A 52 -15.86 6.90 -10.92
N SER A 53 -16.21 6.17 -11.98
CA SER A 53 -15.23 5.44 -12.78
C SER A 53 -14.24 6.37 -13.44
N GLU A 54 -14.67 7.56 -13.85
CA GLU A 54 -13.79 8.56 -14.47
C GLU A 54 -12.73 9.04 -13.47
N LEU A 55 -13.16 9.39 -12.26
CA LEU A 55 -12.24 9.80 -11.19
C LEU A 55 -11.32 8.64 -10.77
N ALA A 56 -11.85 7.43 -10.75
CA ALA A 56 -11.05 6.24 -10.47
C ALA A 56 -9.95 6.05 -11.52
N GLY A 57 -10.25 6.31 -12.79
CA GLY A 57 -9.26 6.23 -13.87
C GLY A 57 -8.14 7.24 -13.70
N THR A 58 -8.47 8.46 -13.31
CA THR A 58 -7.48 9.51 -13.06
C THR A 58 -6.58 9.11 -11.88
N TRP A 59 -7.18 8.61 -10.80
CA TRP A 59 -6.43 8.14 -9.63
C TRP A 59 -5.51 6.96 -9.98
N LEU A 60 -6.05 5.98 -10.71
CA LEU A 60 -5.29 4.79 -11.11
C LEU A 60 -4.09 5.17 -11.98
N ASP A 61 -4.28 6.03 -12.96
CA ASP A 61 -3.20 6.47 -13.84
C ASP A 61 -2.12 7.22 -13.06
N ARG A 62 -2.53 8.05 -12.10
CA ARG A 62 -1.58 8.73 -11.23
C ARG A 62 -0.77 7.75 -10.39
N MET A 63 -1.45 6.78 -9.77
CA MET A 63 -0.76 5.79 -8.94
C MET A 63 0.23 4.96 -9.75
N LEU A 64 -0.15 4.58 -10.97
CA LEU A 64 0.73 3.79 -11.84
C LEU A 64 1.93 4.60 -12.34
N SER A 65 1.80 5.93 -12.48
CA SER A 65 2.90 6.77 -12.91
C SER A 65 3.84 7.16 -11.77
N GLU A 66 3.34 7.30 -10.55
CA GLU A 66 4.11 7.80 -9.40
C GLU A 66 4.61 6.70 -8.46
N SER A 67 4.00 5.52 -8.51
CA SER A 67 4.31 4.46 -7.57
C SER A 67 4.13 3.08 -8.19
N ARG A 68 4.55 2.06 -7.45
CA ARG A 68 4.20 0.68 -7.78
C ARG A 68 2.94 0.36 -6.97
N LEU A 69 1.89 -0.03 -7.67
CA LEU A 69 0.58 -0.29 -7.07
C LEU A 69 0.30 -1.79 -7.06
N LEU A 70 -0.03 -2.33 -5.89
CA LEU A 70 -0.35 -3.74 -5.72
C LEU A 70 -1.81 -3.87 -5.32
N GLN A 71 -2.53 -4.74 -6.00
CA GLN A 71 -3.90 -5.07 -5.62
C GLN A 71 -3.89 -6.16 -4.57
N VAL A 72 -4.75 -6.02 -3.57
CA VAL A 72 -4.86 -6.96 -2.45
C VAL A 72 -6.22 -7.65 -2.53
N ARG A 73 -6.20 -8.98 -2.69
CA ARG A 73 -7.40 -9.78 -2.79
C ARG A 73 -7.41 -10.85 -1.71
N ILE A 74 -8.60 -11.23 -1.27
CA ILE A 74 -8.74 -12.44 -0.45
C ILE A 74 -8.78 -13.68 -1.38
N LYS A 75 -8.72 -14.86 -0.81
CA LYS A 75 -8.62 -16.10 -1.60
C LYS A 75 -9.83 -16.38 -2.49
N THR A 76 -10.97 -15.77 -2.22
CA THR A 76 -12.16 -15.85 -3.08
C THR A 76 -12.11 -14.83 -4.24
N HIS A 77 -10.99 -14.17 -4.43
CA HIS A 77 -10.72 -13.18 -5.48
C HIS A 77 -11.36 -11.81 -5.29
N GLU A 78 -12.08 -11.57 -4.19
CA GLU A 78 -12.61 -10.23 -3.90
C GLU A 78 -11.43 -9.25 -3.70
N LEU A 79 -11.46 -8.13 -4.40
CA LEU A 79 -10.49 -7.05 -4.23
C LEU A 79 -10.87 -6.26 -2.98
N ILE A 80 -9.97 -6.21 -2.00
CA ILE A 80 -10.24 -5.59 -0.69
C ILE A 80 -9.38 -4.38 -0.40
N GLY A 81 -8.40 -4.07 -1.23
CA GLY A 81 -7.57 -2.91 -0.98
C GLY A 81 -6.37 -2.84 -1.90
N PHE A 82 -5.47 -1.94 -1.54
CA PHE A 82 -4.24 -1.70 -2.29
C PHE A 82 -3.07 -1.47 -1.34
N LEU A 83 -1.91 -1.84 -1.81
CA LEU A 83 -0.64 -1.48 -1.21
C LEU A 83 0.15 -0.73 -2.28
N PHE A 84 0.83 0.34 -1.90
CA PHE A 84 1.58 1.13 -2.87
C PHE A 84 2.95 1.50 -2.33
N ALA A 85 3.91 1.56 -3.25
CA ALA A 85 5.31 1.81 -2.95
C ALA A 85 5.87 2.86 -3.90
N TYR A 86 6.31 3.98 -3.35
CA TYR A 86 6.92 5.08 -4.09
C TYR A 86 8.43 5.05 -3.86
N VAL A 87 9.20 4.82 -4.91
CA VAL A 87 10.67 4.76 -4.84
C VAL A 87 11.21 6.17 -5.02
N GLU A 88 11.77 6.75 -3.96
CA GLU A 88 12.19 8.14 -3.96
C GLU A 88 13.53 8.35 -4.67
N ASN A 89 14.52 7.52 -4.33
CA ASN A 89 15.90 7.70 -4.82
C ASN A 89 16.58 6.36 -5.12
N GLU A 90 15.85 5.46 -5.75
CA GLU A 90 16.26 4.10 -6.10
C GLU A 90 16.36 3.13 -4.91
N SER A 91 16.51 3.63 -3.68
CA SER A 91 16.71 2.76 -2.51
C SER A 91 15.77 3.01 -1.35
N ASP A 92 15.27 4.24 -1.20
CA ASP A 92 14.34 4.61 -0.13
C ASP A 92 12.92 4.58 -0.66
N VAL A 93 12.07 3.76 -0.04
CA VAL A 93 10.73 3.50 -0.58
C VAL A 93 9.67 3.86 0.44
N HIS A 94 8.82 4.81 0.07
CA HIS A 94 7.65 5.17 0.87
C HIS A 94 6.52 4.19 0.58
N ILE A 95 5.96 3.59 1.62
CA ILE A 95 4.89 2.62 1.48
C ILE A 95 3.60 3.13 2.12
N GLY A 96 2.49 2.68 1.56
CA GLY A 96 1.18 2.92 2.12
C GLY A 96 0.24 1.79 1.75
N TYR A 97 -0.87 1.69 2.46
CA TYR A 97 -1.86 0.66 2.20
C TYR A 97 -3.24 1.13 2.62
N LEU A 98 -4.25 0.50 2.05
CA LEU A 98 -5.63 0.70 2.46
C LEU A 98 -6.41 -0.60 2.27
N LEU A 99 -7.36 -0.84 3.16
CA LEU A 99 -8.25 -1.99 3.11
C LEU A 99 -9.68 -1.52 3.34
N THR A 100 -10.65 -2.21 2.71
CA THR A 100 -12.07 -1.91 2.94
C THR A 100 -12.43 -2.16 4.40
N GLU A 101 -13.37 -1.37 4.92
CA GLU A 101 -13.74 -1.36 6.34
C GLU A 101 -14.12 -2.73 6.90
N LYS A 102 -14.84 -3.54 6.13
CA LYS A 102 -15.31 -4.84 6.64
C LYS A 102 -14.16 -5.81 6.92
N TYR A 103 -12.96 -5.49 6.45
CA TYR A 103 -11.78 -6.32 6.70
C TYR A 103 -10.86 -5.74 7.77
N TRP A 104 -11.25 -4.65 8.40
CA TRP A 104 -10.48 -4.07 9.51
C TRP A 104 -10.60 -4.94 10.77
N GLY A 105 -9.59 -4.84 11.64
CA GLY A 105 -9.59 -5.53 12.93
C GLY A 105 -9.44 -7.04 12.86
N LYS A 106 -8.97 -7.56 11.73
CA LYS A 106 -8.81 -9.01 11.51
C LYS A 106 -7.34 -9.45 11.36
N GLY A 107 -6.41 -8.52 11.54
CA GLY A 107 -4.98 -8.81 11.40
C GLY A 107 -4.48 -8.86 9.95
N LEU A 108 -5.31 -8.48 8.98
CA LEU A 108 -4.94 -8.56 7.56
C LEU A 108 -3.86 -7.56 7.17
N ALA A 109 -3.88 -6.34 7.73
CA ALA A 109 -2.83 -5.36 7.45
C ALA A 109 -1.47 -5.85 7.91
N SER A 110 -1.41 -6.47 9.10
CA SER A 110 -0.18 -7.06 9.62
C SER A 110 0.32 -8.19 8.73
N GLU A 111 -0.59 -9.08 8.33
CA GLU A 111 -0.28 -10.21 7.45
C GLU A 111 0.24 -9.70 6.09
N LEU A 112 -0.42 -8.69 5.52
CA LEU A 112 -0.03 -8.07 4.25
C LEU A 112 1.37 -7.48 4.31
N LEU A 113 1.62 -6.61 5.28
CA LEU A 113 2.90 -5.90 5.38
C LEU A 113 4.04 -6.84 5.76
N GLN A 114 3.81 -7.78 6.64
CA GLN A 114 4.84 -8.77 7.01
C GLN A 114 5.30 -9.56 5.80
N SER A 115 4.36 -10.03 4.98
CA SER A 115 4.69 -10.79 3.78
C SER A 115 5.29 -9.91 2.68
N PHE A 116 4.83 -8.67 2.57
CA PHE A 116 5.42 -7.71 1.63
C PHE A 116 6.89 -7.45 1.96
N ILE A 117 7.20 -7.22 3.24
CA ILE A 117 8.59 -7.01 3.68
C ILE A 117 9.46 -8.23 3.34
N ALA A 118 8.97 -9.43 3.63
CA ALA A 118 9.70 -10.66 3.31
C ALA A 118 9.96 -10.79 1.81
N GLU A 119 9.00 -10.40 0.99
CA GLU A 119 9.11 -10.46 -0.46
C GLU A 119 10.16 -9.48 -1.00
N VAL A 120 10.08 -8.22 -0.57
CA VAL A 120 11.00 -7.19 -1.08
C VAL A 120 12.43 -7.39 -0.58
N VAL A 121 12.62 -7.95 0.60
CA VAL A 121 13.94 -8.30 1.11
C VAL A 121 14.63 -9.31 0.18
N LYS A 122 13.87 -10.25 -0.40
CA LYS A 122 14.41 -11.28 -1.28
C LYS A 122 14.65 -10.79 -2.71
N PHE A 123 13.76 -9.96 -3.24
CA PHE A 123 13.71 -9.71 -4.68
C PHE A 123 13.99 -8.27 -5.09
N GLU A 124 14.05 -7.33 -4.15
CA GLU A 124 14.31 -5.93 -4.46
C GLU A 124 15.63 -5.47 -3.83
N SER A 125 16.24 -4.45 -4.45
CA SER A 125 17.49 -3.88 -3.97
C SER A 125 17.30 -2.64 -3.10
N TRP A 126 16.11 -2.46 -2.54
CA TRP A 126 15.78 -1.31 -1.69
C TRP A 126 16.55 -1.36 -0.38
N SER A 127 16.91 -0.17 0.15
CA SER A 127 17.65 -0.07 1.41
C SER A 127 16.74 0.10 2.61
N LYS A 128 15.64 0.84 2.45
CA LYS A 128 14.69 1.03 3.54
C LYS A 128 13.27 1.29 3.06
N LEU A 129 12.32 0.94 3.93
CA LEU A 129 10.92 1.25 3.75
C LEU A 129 10.55 2.35 4.71
N ILE A 130 9.75 3.32 4.25
CA ILE A 130 9.34 4.48 5.04
C ILE A 130 7.82 4.53 5.08
N GLY A 131 7.24 4.59 6.27
CA GLY A 131 5.82 4.78 6.45
C GLY A 131 5.54 6.11 7.13
N GLY A 132 4.72 6.96 6.49
CA GLY A 132 4.26 8.21 7.08
C GLY A 132 2.89 7.97 7.73
N VAL A 133 2.76 8.32 9.01
CA VAL A 133 1.54 8.07 9.79
C VAL A 133 1.12 9.36 10.48
N GLU A 134 -0.14 9.76 10.33
CA GLU A 134 -0.66 10.89 11.09
C GLU A 134 -0.62 10.56 12.59
N VAL A 135 -0.27 11.55 13.40
CA VAL A 135 -0.13 11.39 14.86
C VAL A 135 -1.39 10.75 15.48
N SER A 136 -2.57 11.10 14.96
CA SER A 136 -3.84 10.55 15.45
C SER A 136 -4.06 9.09 15.08
N ASN A 137 -3.33 8.55 14.10
CA ASN A 137 -3.53 7.18 13.62
C ASN A 137 -2.67 6.19 14.44
N VAL A 138 -3.08 5.97 15.69
CA VAL A 138 -2.35 5.13 16.64
C VAL A 138 -2.26 3.67 16.17
N ALA A 139 -3.31 3.18 15.53
CA ALA A 139 -3.35 1.79 15.06
C ALA A 139 -2.26 1.51 14.03
N SER A 140 -2.10 2.40 13.04
CA SER A 140 -1.04 2.24 12.03
C SER A 140 0.35 2.41 12.63
N ALA A 141 0.53 3.35 13.55
CA ALA A 141 1.80 3.55 14.24
C ALA A 141 2.20 2.28 15.01
N ASN A 142 1.27 1.69 15.75
CA ASN A 142 1.52 0.46 16.50
C ASN A 142 1.83 -0.71 15.59
N LEU A 143 1.14 -0.81 14.45
CA LEU A 143 1.39 -1.85 13.47
C LEU A 143 2.82 -1.77 12.92
N LEU A 144 3.25 -0.58 12.51
CA LEU A 144 4.60 -0.39 11.97
C LEU A 144 5.67 -0.71 13.02
N LYS A 145 5.47 -0.25 14.26
CA LYS A 145 6.40 -0.57 15.36
C LYS A 145 6.50 -2.08 15.59
N LYS A 146 5.37 -2.76 15.58
CA LYS A 146 5.33 -4.23 15.77
C LYS A 146 6.10 -4.96 14.67
N LEU A 147 6.10 -4.41 13.44
CA LEU A 147 6.80 -5.00 12.31
C LEU A 147 8.30 -4.68 12.30
N GLY A 148 8.77 -3.86 13.23
CA GLY A 148 10.19 -3.51 13.34
C GLY A 148 10.55 -2.14 12.81
N PHE A 149 9.57 -1.34 12.40
CA PHE A 149 9.82 0.04 12.01
C PHE A 149 10.17 0.89 13.23
N VAL A 150 11.09 1.82 13.04
CA VAL A 150 11.58 2.73 14.09
C VAL A 150 11.12 4.14 13.77
N GLU A 151 10.55 4.81 14.77
CA GLU A 151 10.14 6.20 14.63
C GLU A 151 11.37 7.08 14.41
N ARG A 152 11.34 7.94 13.40
CA ARG A 152 12.48 8.82 13.06
C ARG A 152 12.19 10.29 13.28
N SER A 153 11.19 10.83 12.57
CA SER A 153 10.94 12.26 12.64
C SER A 153 9.47 12.56 12.42
N ALA A 154 9.04 13.73 12.88
CA ALA A 154 7.71 14.26 12.60
C ALA A 154 7.87 15.54 11.78
N ASN A 155 6.96 15.76 10.83
CA ASN A 155 6.93 17.01 10.10
C ASN A 155 5.95 17.99 10.77
N GLU A 156 5.92 19.22 10.28
CA GLU A 156 5.07 20.28 10.85
C GLU A 156 3.59 20.04 10.66
N SER A 157 3.21 19.19 9.68
CA SER A 157 1.80 18.87 9.43
C SER A 157 1.27 17.74 10.29
N GLY A 158 2.05 17.22 11.25
CA GLY A 158 1.61 16.18 12.17
C GLY A 158 1.76 14.76 11.65
N VAL A 159 2.62 14.54 10.66
CA VAL A 159 2.94 13.20 10.16
C VAL A 159 4.25 12.73 10.78
N VAL A 160 4.24 11.54 11.34
CA VAL A 160 5.42 10.89 11.91
C VAL A 160 5.92 9.85 10.93
N PHE A 161 7.22 9.84 10.67
CA PHE A 161 7.84 8.88 9.75
C PHE A 161 8.49 7.74 10.51
N TYR A 162 8.22 6.53 10.04
CA TYR A 162 8.77 5.29 10.59
C TYR A 162 9.61 4.63 9.50
N GLU A 163 10.75 4.09 9.86
CA GLU A 163 11.67 3.46 8.90
C GLU A 163 11.98 2.01 9.27
N TYR A 164 11.99 1.16 8.26
CA TYR A 164 12.46 -0.22 8.36
C TYR A 164 13.68 -0.36 7.46
N THR A 165 14.82 -0.70 8.06
CA THR A 165 16.07 -0.90 7.32
C THR A 165 16.09 -2.31 6.77
N ILE A 166 16.21 -2.42 5.45
CA ILE A 166 16.28 -3.73 4.78
C ILE A 166 17.73 -4.23 4.88
N PRO A 167 17.96 -5.43 5.45
CA PRO A 167 19.32 -5.98 5.51
C PRO A 167 19.88 -6.14 4.11
N GLN A 168 21.10 -5.64 3.90
CA GLN A 168 21.78 -5.78 2.61
C GLN A 168 22.55 -7.09 2.56
N PRO A 169 22.63 -7.75 1.39
CA PRO A 169 23.40 -8.97 1.28
C PRO A 169 24.87 -8.66 1.57
N GLN A 170 25.51 -9.56 2.34
CA GLN A 170 26.94 -9.44 2.62
C GLN A 170 27.72 -9.81 1.35
N SER A 171 28.65 -8.95 0.98
CA SER A 171 29.52 -9.19 -0.16
C SER A 171 30.69 -10.12 0.23
#